data_6f413d83de74a6041600fe90fdf8fd0c
#
_entry.id   6f413d83de74a6041600fe90fdf8fd0c
#
_cell.length_a   1.000
_cell.length_b   1.000
_cell.length_c   1.000
_cell.angle_alpha   90.00
_cell.angle_beta   90.00
_cell.angle_gamma   90.00
#
_symmetry.space_group_name_H-M   'P 1'
#
loop_
_entity.id
_entity.type
_entity.pdbx_description
1 polymer ?
#
loop_
_entity_poly.entity_id
_entity_poly.type
_entity_poly.pdbx_seq_one_letter_code
_entity_poly.pdbx_strand_id
1 'polypeptide(L)'
;ALAAAGACTRVGDTPRFEPISDRLEIVETIPGPGATDVRPDAQIDFCFSGYLDPRALDDFDASLNSGQVTFDTQLELQLFAWRPPGAATGASTEAWCPGSVVSLRARKPMIPGVLHRVRLLPSAVGWAGEQLDITTPGWVAGDEPAFILEFDVRPFKADDKGEAPEPAPTLTDLFAPGAVFATDAPACGCHREAGSLARARLDLSTPADAFAGLVLSTRTMSTGFPMVSPRRPSESYLVQVLLRDEAGHALHEVLGDPMPPDAPLSHAAKVAIVRWIEGGAQP
;
A
#
# COMPACT_ATOMS: atom_id res chain seq x y z
N ALA A 1 -34.32 -3.22 -23.84
CA ALA A 1 -33.03 -2.97 -23.22
C ALA A 1 -33.11 -1.61 -22.53
N LEU A 2 -33.43 -1.58 -21.24
CA LEU A 2 -33.33 -0.39 -20.41
C LEU A 2 -31.99 -0.49 -19.67
N ALA A 3 -31.09 0.41 -20.02
CA ALA A 3 -29.77 0.52 -19.49
C ALA A 3 -29.79 0.86 -18.00
N ALA A 4 -28.90 0.25 -17.28
CA ALA A 4 -28.61 0.55 -15.88
C ALA A 4 -27.93 1.93 -15.75
N ALA A 5 -28.68 3.00 -15.93
CA ALA A 5 -28.22 4.39 -15.71
C ALA A 5 -28.32 4.81 -14.23
N GLY A 6 -28.46 3.87 -13.29
CA GLY A 6 -28.77 4.18 -11.90
C GLY A 6 -27.61 4.15 -10.91
N ALA A 7 -26.46 3.60 -11.28
CA ALA A 7 -25.40 3.29 -10.31
C ALA A 7 -24.63 4.51 -9.79
N CYS A 8 -24.53 5.58 -10.57
CA CYS A 8 -23.74 6.75 -10.19
C CYS A 8 -24.49 7.86 -9.43
N THR A 9 -25.77 7.66 -9.17
CA THR A 9 -26.65 8.67 -8.54
C THR A 9 -27.11 8.31 -7.13
N ARG A 10 -26.66 7.20 -6.56
CA ARG A 10 -27.02 6.87 -5.17
C ARG A 10 -26.31 7.82 -4.20
N VAL A 11 -27.02 8.88 -3.86
CA VAL A 11 -26.73 9.67 -2.66
C VAL A 11 -27.58 9.03 -1.57
N GLY A 12 -26.96 8.41 -0.56
CA GLY A 12 -27.83 8.11 0.51
C GLY A 12 -27.53 7.15 1.62
N ASP A 13 -26.49 6.35 1.56
CA ASP A 13 -26.12 5.62 2.76
C ASP A 13 -24.85 6.19 3.35
N THR A 14 -24.90 6.52 4.63
CA THR A 14 -23.70 6.89 5.39
C THR A 14 -22.70 5.76 5.28
N PRO A 15 -21.45 6.00 4.85
CA PRO A 15 -20.45 4.95 4.79
C PRO A 15 -20.40 4.22 6.12
N ARG A 16 -20.62 2.92 6.12
CA ARG A 16 -20.44 2.12 7.32
C ARG A 16 -18.97 1.77 7.41
N PHE A 17 -18.32 2.29 8.42
CA PHE A 17 -16.99 1.84 8.83
C PHE A 17 -17.17 0.61 9.70
N GLU A 18 -16.76 -0.53 9.21
CA GLU A 18 -16.52 -1.69 10.05
C GLU A 18 -15.01 -1.88 10.12
N PRO A 19 -14.39 -1.89 11.30
CA PRO A 19 -12.98 -2.19 11.43
C PRO A 19 -12.73 -3.58 10.85
N ILE A 20 -11.67 -3.76 10.06
CA ILE A 20 -11.29 -5.04 9.44
C ILE A 20 -11.00 -6.08 10.52
N SER A 21 -10.45 -5.62 11.62
CA SER A 21 -10.31 -6.39 12.86
C SER A 21 -10.26 -5.42 14.04
N ASP A 22 -10.62 -5.89 15.25
CA ASP A 22 -10.46 -5.10 16.47
C ASP A 22 -9.00 -4.81 16.81
N ARG A 23 -8.06 -5.53 16.19
CA ARG A 23 -6.63 -5.43 16.42
C ARG A 23 -5.83 -5.69 15.15
N LEU A 24 -4.67 -5.04 15.08
CA LEU A 24 -3.67 -5.31 14.06
C LEU A 24 -2.73 -6.42 14.51
N GLU A 25 -2.33 -7.27 13.58
CA GLU A 25 -1.34 -8.31 13.79
C GLU A 25 -0.22 -8.19 12.75
N ILE A 26 1.00 -8.55 13.13
CA ILE A 26 2.06 -8.84 12.17
C ILE A 26 1.87 -10.28 11.73
N VAL A 27 1.39 -10.47 10.48
CA VAL A 27 1.03 -11.80 9.97
C VAL A 27 2.18 -12.50 9.27
N GLU A 28 3.11 -11.75 8.70
CA GLU A 28 4.30 -12.27 8.03
C GLU A 28 5.44 -11.26 8.06
N THR A 29 6.67 -11.73 8.01
CA THR A 29 7.87 -10.92 7.80
C THR A 29 8.74 -11.48 6.69
N ILE A 30 9.40 -10.60 5.95
CA ILE A 30 10.45 -10.95 4.99
C ILE A 30 11.70 -10.14 5.32
N PRO A 31 12.82 -10.79 5.71
CA PRO A 31 12.97 -12.25 5.88
C PRO A 31 12.11 -12.81 7.01
N GLY A 32 11.80 -14.10 6.92
CA GLY A 32 11.15 -14.81 8.01
C GLY A 32 12.05 -14.97 9.25
N PRO A 33 11.50 -15.24 10.42
CA PRO A 33 12.28 -15.46 11.64
C PRO A 33 13.29 -16.60 11.46
N GLY A 34 14.55 -16.37 11.85
CA GLY A 34 15.62 -17.36 11.74
C GLY A 34 16.14 -17.62 10.31
N ALA A 35 15.80 -16.79 9.35
CA ALA A 35 16.32 -16.89 7.99
C ALA A 35 17.85 -16.77 7.97
N THR A 36 18.55 -17.62 7.20
CA THR A 36 20.03 -17.75 7.21
C THR A 36 20.71 -17.34 5.90
N ASP A 37 19.96 -16.94 4.87
CA ASP A 37 20.49 -16.59 3.55
C ASP A 37 20.05 -15.17 3.13
N VAL A 38 19.95 -14.26 4.09
CA VAL A 38 19.50 -12.89 3.85
C VAL A 38 20.59 -12.08 3.18
N ARG A 39 20.27 -11.35 2.13
CA ARG A 39 21.21 -10.47 1.43
C ARG A 39 21.62 -9.28 2.31
N PRO A 40 22.88 -8.79 2.20
CA PRO A 40 23.32 -7.63 2.96
C PRO A 40 22.55 -6.33 2.65
N ASP A 41 21.96 -6.23 1.47
CA ASP A 41 21.16 -5.11 0.99
C ASP A 41 19.65 -5.38 1.04
N ALA A 42 19.23 -6.46 1.69
CA ALA A 42 17.83 -6.81 1.77
C ALA A 42 17.00 -5.75 2.49
N GLN A 43 15.79 -5.56 2.00
CA GLN A 43 14.71 -4.88 2.68
C GLN A 43 14.06 -5.84 3.66
N ILE A 44 13.63 -5.33 4.80
CA ILE A 44 12.94 -6.10 5.82
C ILE A 44 11.51 -5.62 5.88
N ASP A 45 10.58 -6.50 5.53
CA ASP A 45 9.17 -6.18 5.41
C ASP A 45 8.36 -6.80 6.55
N PHE A 46 7.48 -6.01 7.12
CA PHE A 46 6.49 -6.41 8.11
C PHE A 46 5.10 -6.30 7.48
N CYS A 47 4.44 -7.42 7.27
CA CYS A 47 3.08 -7.50 6.78
C CYS A 47 2.10 -7.42 7.93
N PHE A 48 1.13 -6.51 7.84
CA PHE A 48 0.07 -6.34 8.83
C PHE A 48 -1.25 -6.93 8.33
N SER A 49 -2.08 -7.42 9.24
CA SER A 49 -3.42 -7.95 8.94
C SER A 49 -4.39 -6.89 8.43
N GLY A 50 -4.14 -5.63 8.70
CA GLY A 50 -4.97 -4.49 8.31
C GLY A 50 -4.13 -3.31 7.82
N TYR A 51 -4.80 -2.21 7.49
CA TYR A 51 -4.16 -1.01 6.98
C TYR A 51 -3.70 -0.11 8.10
N LEU A 52 -2.44 0.34 8.02
CA LEU A 52 -1.86 1.30 8.95
C LEU A 52 -2.29 2.73 8.62
N ASP A 53 -2.42 3.56 9.66
CA ASP A 53 -2.58 5.00 9.47
C ASP A 53 -1.25 5.59 8.97
N PRO A 54 -1.21 6.20 7.78
CA PRO A 54 0.03 6.79 7.26
C PRO A 54 0.58 7.90 8.14
N ARG A 55 -0.28 8.56 8.92
CA ARG A 55 0.12 9.65 9.84
C ARG A 55 0.84 9.12 11.07
N ALA A 56 0.62 7.85 11.41
CA ALA A 56 1.30 7.18 12.52
C ALA A 56 2.66 6.60 12.15
N LEU A 57 3.10 6.73 10.88
CA LEU A 57 4.41 6.19 10.45
C LEU A 57 5.58 6.92 11.13
N ASP A 58 5.44 8.20 11.40
CA ASP A 58 6.46 9.00 12.12
C ASP A 58 6.65 8.53 13.57
N ASP A 59 5.61 7.92 14.15
CA ASP A 59 5.64 7.35 15.50
C ASP A 59 6.09 5.87 15.50
N PHE A 60 6.38 5.32 14.31
CA PHE A 60 6.78 3.93 14.14
C PHE A 60 8.24 3.74 14.55
N ASP A 61 8.46 3.17 15.72
CA ASP A 61 9.80 2.95 16.26
C ASP A 61 10.30 1.55 15.93
N ALA A 62 11.25 1.49 14.99
CA ALA A 62 11.92 0.26 14.59
C ALA A 62 13.44 0.48 14.56
N SER A 63 14.19 -0.47 15.12
CA SER A 63 15.64 -0.46 15.06
C SER A 63 16.21 -1.76 14.52
N LEU A 64 17.28 -1.66 13.74
CA LEU A 64 18.06 -2.80 13.21
C LEU A 64 19.44 -2.79 13.86
N ASN A 65 19.81 -3.88 14.48
CA ASN A 65 21.07 -4.03 15.21
C ASN A 65 21.79 -5.33 14.82
N SER A 66 23.12 -5.31 14.92
CA SER A 66 23.98 -6.49 14.89
C SER A 66 24.98 -6.38 16.02
N GLY A 67 24.74 -7.11 17.11
CA GLY A 67 25.52 -6.98 18.36
C GLY A 67 25.45 -5.55 18.90
N GLN A 68 26.61 -4.84 18.91
CA GLN A 68 26.71 -3.45 19.38
C GLN A 68 26.48 -2.40 18.27
N VAL A 69 26.30 -2.84 17.02
CA VAL A 69 26.14 -1.94 15.87
C VAL A 69 24.65 -1.68 15.63
N THR A 70 24.24 -0.42 15.72
CA THR A 70 22.92 0.06 15.29
C THR A 70 23.03 0.63 13.89
N PHE A 71 22.16 0.19 12.99
CA PHE A 71 22.12 0.66 11.62
C PHE A 71 21.23 1.90 11.50
N ASP A 72 21.70 2.86 10.70
CA ASP A 72 20.82 3.92 10.19
C ASP A 72 19.86 3.31 9.17
N THR A 73 18.57 3.47 9.40
CA THR A 73 17.50 2.83 8.63
C THR A 73 16.54 3.86 8.06
N GLN A 74 15.85 3.45 7.01
CA GLN A 74 14.74 4.19 6.42
C GLN A 74 13.49 3.32 6.48
N LEU A 75 12.39 3.90 6.91
CA LEU A 75 11.07 3.28 6.89
C LEU A 75 10.28 3.74 5.67
N GLU A 76 9.51 2.83 5.12
CA GLU A 76 8.60 3.08 4.02
C GLU A 76 7.29 2.32 4.25
N LEU A 77 6.17 3.02 4.11
CA LEU A 77 4.85 2.41 4.20
C LEU A 77 4.33 2.10 2.79
N GLN A 78 4.03 0.84 2.57
CA GLN A 78 3.32 0.36 1.39
C GLN A 78 1.90 0.00 1.79
N LEU A 79 0.91 0.72 1.27
CA LEU A 79 -0.50 0.41 1.55
C LEU A 79 -0.95 -0.90 0.91
N PHE A 80 -0.39 -1.26 -0.23
CA PHE A 80 -0.62 -2.52 -0.92
C PHE A 80 0.71 -3.22 -1.12
N ALA A 81 0.90 -4.31 -0.41
CA ALA A 81 2.04 -5.16 -0.66
C ALA A 81 1.71 -6.16 -1.75
N TRP A 82 2.52 -6.20 -2.73
CA TRP A 82 2.54 -7.22 -3.76
C TRP A 82 3.89 -7.94 -3.70
N ARG A 83 3.87 -9.21 -4.00
CA ARG A 83 5.10 -9.98 -3.98
C ARG A 83 5.99 -9.48 -5.12
N PRO A 84 7.23 -9.04 -4.84
CA PRO A 84 8.12 -8.59 -5.89
C PRO A 84 8.41 -9.73 -6.89
N PRO A 85 8.60 -9.42 -8.18
CA PRO A 85 9.08 -10.37 -9.17
C PRO A 85 10.35 -11.06 -8.66
N GLY A 86 10.42 -12.39 -8.80
CA GLY A 86 11.56 -13.17 -8.32
C GLY A 86 11.44 -13.75 -6.91
N ALA A 87 10.44 -13.36 -6.12
CA ALA A 87 10.12 -14.09 -4.91
C ALA A 87 9.56 -15.46 -5.26
N ALA A 88 10.24 -16.50 -4.81
CA ALA A 88 10.00 -17.94 -4.98
C ALA A 88 9.05 -18.36 -6.12
N THR A 89 9.57 -19.15 -7.02
CA THR A 89 8.84 -19.80 -8.12
C THR A 89 7.47 -20.34 -7.69
N GLY A 90 6.42 -19.83 -8.29
CA GLY A 90 5.04 -20.24 -8.02
C GLY A 90 4.19 -19.19 -7.32
N ALA A 91 4.72 -18.02 -7.11
CA ALA A 91 3.94 -16.91 -6.56
C ALA A 91 2.81 -16.54 -7.52
N SER A 92 1.58 -16.64 -7.04
CA SER A 92 0.43 -16.03 -7.67
C SER A 92 0.67 -14.51 -7.75
N THR A 93 0.03 -13.86 -8.70
CA THR A 93 -0.03 -12.39 -8.79
C THR A 93 -0.88 -11.77 -7.66
N GLU A 94 -1.29 -12.58 -6.69
CA GLU A 94 -2.05 -12.15 -5.52
C GLU A 94 -1.13 -11.48 -4.49
N ALA A 95 -1.66 -10.50 -3.81
CA ALA A 95 -0.97 -9.85 -2.71
C ALA A 95 -0.54 -10.87 -1.67
N TRP A 96 0.72 -10.82 -1.25
CA TRP A 96 1.19 -11.68 -0.17
C TRP A 96 0.75 -11.17 1.21
N CYS A 97 0.39 -9.89 1.30
CA CYS A 97 -0.03 -9.23 2.52
C CYS A 97 -1.48 -8.75 2.41
N PRO A 98 -2.36 -9.08 3.35
CA PRO A 98 -3.75 -8.63 3.34
C PRO A 98 -3.92 -7.14 3.64
N GLY A 99 -2.98 -6.55 4.38
CA GLY A 99 -3.01 -5.14 4.78
C GLY A 99 -1.80 -4.36 4.29
N SER A 100 -1.32 -3.44 5.11
CA SER A 100 -0.15 -2.64 4.83
C SER A 100 1.15 -3.41 5.07
N VAL A 101 2.21 -3.00 4.38
CA VAL A 101 3.58 -3.42 4.67
C VAL A 101 4.39 -2.21 5.12
N VAL A 102 5.11 -2.38 6.23
CA VAL A 102 6.18 -1.46 6.59
C VAL A 102 7.50 -2.10 6.22
N SER A 103 8.25 -1.40 5.40
CA SER A 103 9.57 -1.80 4.93
C SER A 103 10.64 -1.03 5.69
N LEU A 104 11.57 -1.78 6.28
CA LEU A 104 12.77 -1.25 6.92
C LEU A 104 13.98 -1.51 6.03
N ARG A 105 14.70 -0.48 5.66
CA ARG A 105 15.90 -0.60 4.83
C ARG A 105 17.09 0.03 5.53
N ALA A 106 18.19 -0.73 5.68
CA ALA A 106 19.45 -0.17 6.13
C ALA A 106 20.05 0.74 5.04
N ARG A 107 20.52 1.94 5.43
CA ARG A 107 21.19 2.88 4.50
C ARG A 107 22.57 2.39 4.04
N LYS A 108 23.14 1.42 4.75
CA LYS A 108 24.39 0.74 4.39
C LYS A 108 24.17 -0.76 4.44
N PRO A 109 24.86 -1.54 3.62
CA PRO A 109 24.74 -2.99 3.68
C PRO A 109 24.94 -3.54 5.09
N MET A 110 24.13 -4.51 5.45
CA MET A 110 24.24 -5.24 6.70
C MET A 110 25.51 -6.06 6.74
N ILE A 111 26.04 -6.36 7.93
CA ILE A 111 27.29 -7.08 8.12
C ILE A 111 27.08 -8.57 7.83
N PRO A 112 27.80 -9.16 6.85
CA PRO A 112 27.69 -10.59 6.54
C PRO A 112 28.19 -11.49 7.67
N GLY A 113 27.56 -12.68 7.79
CA GLY A 113 28.04 -13.73 8.70
C GLY A 113 27.75 -13.51 10.18
N VAL A 114 26.87 -12.56 10.50
CA VAL A 114 26.47 -12.27 11.86
C VAL A 114 24.94 -12.19 11.99
N LEU A 115 24.45 -12.47 13.19
CA LEU A 115 23.05 -12.36 13.53
C LEU A 115 22.62 -10.89 13.56
N HIS A 116 21.54 -10.60 12.88
CA HIS A 116 20.86 -9.31 12.92
C HIS A 116 19.56 -9.43 13.70
N ARG A 117 19.22 -8.36 14.38
CA ARG A 117 17.97 -8.27 15.14
C ARG A 117 17.25 -6.97 14.81
N VAL A 118 16.01 -7.09 14.38
CA VAL A 118 15.08 -5.98 14.32
C VAL A 118 14.24 -5.97 15.58
N ARG A 119 14.10 -4.80 16.17
CA ARG A 119 13.19 -4.52 17.29
C ARG A 119 12.16 -3.52 16.81
N LEU A 120 10.89 -3.87 16.93
CA LEU A 120 9.76 -3.02 16.57
C LEU A 120 8.92 -2.77 17.83
N LEU A 121 8.63 -1.51 18.14
CA LEU A 121 7.74 -1.14 19.24
C LEU A 121 6.28 -1.13 18.79
N PRO A 122 5.31 -1.32 19.71
CA PRO A 122 3.89 -1.37 19.38
C PRO A 122 3.26 0.03 19.22
N SER A 123 3.98 0.96 18.59
CA SER A 123 3.51 2.33 18.37
C SER A 123 2.64 2.49 17.14
N ALA A 124 2.66 1.51 16.22
CA ALA A 124 1.86 1.56 15.02
C ALA A 124 0.36 1.43 15.33
N VAL A 125 -0.45 2.23 14.65
CA VAL A 125 -1.89 2.29 14.80
C VAL A 125 -2.54 2.03 13.44
N GLY A 126 -3.63 1.28 13.45
CA GLY A 126 -4.43 1.06 12.26
C GLY A 126 -5.22 2.30 11.87
N TRP A 127 -5.69 2.30 10.65
CA TRP A 127 -6.40 3.44 10.09
C TRP A 127 -7.71 3.76 10.82
N ALA A 128 -8.40 2.77 11.34
CA ALA A 128 -9.59 2.96 12.17
C ALA A 128 -9.26 3.05 13.67
N GLY A 129 -7.98 3.20 14.03
CA GLY A 129 -7.53 3.32 15.41
C GLY A 129 -7.21 1.98 16.08
N GLU A 130 -7.13 0.90 15.30
CA GLU A 130 -6.76 -0.43 15.79
C GLU A 130 -5.36 -0.40 16.39
N GLN A 131 -5.19 -1.06 17.54
CA GLN A 131 -3.91 -1.21 18.19
C GLN A 131 -3.25 -2.52 17.80
N LEU A 132 -1.92 -2.56 17.80
CA LEU A 132 -1.17 -3.80 17.59
C LEU A 132 -1.49 -4.83 18.67
N ASP A 133 -1.76 -6.06 18.24
CA ASP A 133 -1.89 -7.21 19.16
C ASP A 133 -0.52 -7.75 19.53
N ILE A 134 -0.06 -7.33 20.70
CA ILE A 134 1.22 -7.76 21.26
C ILE A 134 1.19 -9.16 21.89
N THR A 135 0.08 -9.88 21.76
CA THR A 135 -0.04 -11.27 22.27
C THR A 135 0.28 -12.31 21.19
N THR A 136 0.44 -11.89 19.93
CA THR A 136 0.78 -12.77 18.81
C THR A 136 2.25 -13.21 18.84
N PRO A 137 2.62 -14.31 18.15
CA PRO A 137 4.00 -14.78 18.11
C PRO A 137 4.98 -13.69 17.62
N GLY A 138 6.18 -13.67 18.20
CA GLY A 138 7.25 -12.71 17.87
C GLY A 138 7.32 -11.54 18.83
N TRP A 139 6.28 -11.29 19.62
CA TRP A 139 6.31 -10.28 20.67
C TRP A 139 6.97 -10.80 21.95
N VAL A 140 7.86 -10.01 22.50
CA VAL A 140 8.51 -10.26 23.79
C VAL A 140 7.92 -9.32 24.83
N ALA A 141 7.35 -9.90 25.89
CA ALA A 141 6.77 -9.16 26.99
C ALA A 141 7.86 -8.51 27.86
N GLY A 142 7.57 -7.35 28.43
CA GLY A 142 8.47 -6.62 29.32
C GLY A 142 7.88 -5.26 29.63
N ASP A 143 8.68 -4.41 30.29
CA ASP A 143 8.29 -3.02 30.57
C ASP A 143 8.07 -2.23 29.27
N GLU A 144 8.81 -2.59 28.22
CA GLU A 144 8.60 -2.14 26.84
C GLU A 144 8.44 -3.37 25.95
N PRO A 145 7.20 -3.81 25.67
CA PRO A 145 6.98 -4.92 24.77
C PRO A 145 7.50 -4.59 23.37
N ALA A 146 8.11 -5.57 22.70
CA ALA A 146 8.65 -5.37 21.37
C ALA A 146 8.48 -6.63 20.52
N PHE A 147 8.24 -6.46 19.23
CA PHE A 147 8.38 -7.52 18.25
C PHE A 147 9.86 -7.70 17.92
N ILE A 148 10.33 -8.94 17.97
CA ILE A 148 11.73 -9.28 17.72
C ILE A 148 11.81 -10.19 16.50
N LEU A 149 12.54 -9.74 15.49
CA LEU A 149 12.86 -10.52 14.30
C LEU A 149 14.38 -10.73 14.24
N GLU A 150 14.82 -11.98 14.19
CA GLU A 150 16.24 -12.34 14.08
C GLU A 150 16.48 -13.11 12.77
N PHE A 151 17.62 -12.81 12.12
CA PHE A 151 18.06 -13.47 10.88
C PHE A 151 19.58 -13.34 10.69
N ASP A 152 20.15 -14.24 9.89
CA ASP A 152 21.56 -14.19 9.50
C ASP A 152 21.73 -13.63 8.09
N VAL A 153 22.75 -12.79 7.93
CA VAL A 153 23.08 -12.18 6.65
C VAL A 153 24.23 -12.94 5.99
N ARG A 154 24.03 -13.39 4.77
CA ARG A 154 25.04 -14.08 3.99
C ARG A 154 26.06 -13.12 3.35
N PRO A 155 27.25 -13.61 2.96
CA PRO A 155 28.18 -12.82 2.15
C PRO A 155 27.56 -12.36 0.83
N PHE A 156 28.02 -11.19 0.35
CA PHE A 156 27.64 -10.68 -0.98
C PHE A 156 28.15 -11.65 -2.06
N LYS A 157 27.29 -12.00 -3.00
CA LYS A 157 27.65 -12.79 -4.20
C LYS A 157 27.78 -11.86 -5.40
N ALA A 158 28.67 -12.18 -6.34
CA ALA A 158 28.91 -11.35 -7.51
C ALA A 158 27.69 -11.16 -8.43
N ASP A 159 26.73 -12.06 -8.33
CA ASP A 159 25.47 -12.08 -9.05
C ASP A 159 24.30 -11.43 -8.27
N ASP A 160 24.54 -10.95 -7.06
CA ASP A 160 23.60 -10.12 -6.30
C ASP A 160 23.45 -8.72 -6.95
N LYS A 161 23.15 -8.71 -8.22
CA LYS A 161 22.70 -7.49 -8.87
C LYS A 161 21.25 -7.34 -8.50
N GLY A 162 20.93 -6.27 -7.80
CA GLY A 162 19.55 -5.90 -7.60
C GLY A 162 18.84 -5.91 -8.96
N GLU A 163 17.77 -6.68 -9.08
CA GLU A 163 16.91 -6.58 -10.24
C GLU A 163 16.49 -5.12 -10.35
N ALA A 164 16.77 -4.49 -11.47
CA ALA A 164 16.34 -3.12 -11.69
C ALA A 164 14.81 -3.10 -11.49
N PRO A 165 14.28 -2.26 -10.60
CA PRO A 165 12.85 -2.21 -10.41
C PRO A 165 12.18 -1.97 -11.76
N GLU A 166 11.16 -2.76 -12.05
CA GLU A 166 10.36 -2.58 -13.25
C GLU A 166 9.90 -1.11 -13.31
N PRO A 167 10.05 -0.41 -14.46
CA PRO A 167 9.68 0.98 -14.53
C PRO A 167 8.22 1.18 -14.10
N ALA A 168 7.97 2.22 -13.32
CA ALA A 168 6.61 2.56 -12.93
C ALA A 168 5.78 2.88 -14.19
N PRO A 169 4.52 2.45 -14.27
CA PRO A 169 3.65 2.81 -15.38
C PRO A 169 3.45 4.34 -15.41
N THR A 170 3.21 4.88 -16.60
CA THR A 170 2.73 6.24 -16.79
C THR A 170 1.20 6.28 -16.71
N LEU A 171 0.61 7.49 -16.62
CA LEU A 171 -0.84 7.61 -16.72
C LEU A 171 -1.35 7.11 -18.09
N THR A 172 -0.60 7.35 -19.15
CA THR A 172 -0.92 6.82 -20.49
C THR A 172 -1.01 5.29 -20.51
N ASP A 173 -0.13 4.60 -19.78
CA ASP A 173 -0.18 3.14 -19.66
C ASP A 173 -1.46 2.68 -18.92
N LEU A 174 -1.95 3.45 -17.96
CA LEU A 174 -3.19 3.17 -17.25
C LEU A 174 -4.45 3.35 -18.13
N PHE A 175 -4.33 4.02 -19.28
CA PHE A 175 -5.36 4.15 -20.29
C PHE A 175 -5.23 3.17 -21.46
N ALA A 176 -4.18 2.35 -21.49
CA ALA A 176 -4.01 1.33 -22.52
C ALA A 176 -5.18 0.33 -22.53
N PRO A 177 -5.49 -0.34 -23.66
CA PRO A 177 -6.56 -1.33 -23.73
C PRO A 177 -6.42 -2.40 -22.64
N GLY A 178 -7.51 -2.63 -21.89
CA GLY A 178 -7.53 -3.56 -20.74
C GLY A 178 -6.93 -3.01 -19.44
N ALA A 179 -6.34 -1.81 -19.44
CA ALA A 179 -5.86 -1.17 -18.23
C ALA A 179 -6.98 -0.51 -17.41
N VAL A 180 -6.67 -0.03 -16.21
CA VAL A 180 -7.67 0.41 -15.21
C VAL A 180 -8.52 1.61 -15.67
N PHE A 181 -7.95 2.54 -16.45
CA PHE A 181 -8.65 3.71 -17.00
C PHE A 181 -8.97 3.57 -18.49
N ALA A 182 -8.79 2.39 -19.07
CA ALA A 182 -9.11 2.15 -20.46
C ALA A 182 -10.58 2.48 -20.78
N THR A 183 -10.85 2.88 -22.02
CA THR A 183 -12.22 3.24 -22.46
C THR A 183 -13.19 2.07 -22.39
N ASP A 184 -12.70 0.85 -22.49
CA ASP A 184 -13.44 -0.40 -22.35
C ASP A 184 -13.55 -0.90 -20.90
N ALA A 185 -12.85 -0.26 -19.93
CA ALA A 185 -12.94 -0.61 -18.52
C ALA A 185 -14.28 -0.11 -17.93
N PRO A 186 -15.15 -0.99 -17.46
CA PRO A 186 -16.48 -0.60 -16.95
C PRO A 186 -16.37 0.20 -15.65
N ALA A 187 -15.35 -0.04 -14.86
CA ALA A 187 -15.19 0.51 -13.52
C ALA A 187 -15.16 2.05 -13.46
N CYS A 188 -14.69 2.72 -14.51
CA CYS A 188 -14.55 4.18 -14.56
C CYS A 188 -15.54 4.86 -15.52
N GLY A 189 -16.57 4.14 -16.01
CA GLY A 189 -17.53 4.62 -17.00
C GLY A 189 -18.22 5.93 -16.62
N CYS A 190 -18.66 6.06 -15.38
CA CYS A 190 -19.33 7.26 -14.87
C CYS A 190 -18.50 8.53 -14.98
N HIS A 191 -17.18 8.43 -14.86
CA HIS A 191 -16.23 9.55 -14.99
C HIS A 191 -15.94 9.92 -16.46
N ARG A 192 -16.49 9.18 -17.41
CA ARG A 192 -16.37 9.44 -18.86
C ARG A 192 -17.69 9.82 -19.51
N GLU A 193 -18.81 9.49 -18.86
CA GLU A 193 -20.14 9.76 -19.39
C GLU A 193 -20.43 11.26 -19.46
N ALA A 194 -20.74 11.74 -20.65
CA ALA A 194 -21.05 13.14 -20.88
C ALA A 194 -22.27 13.58 -20.05
N GLY A 195 -22.12 14.66 -19.31
CA GLY A 195 -23.18 15.23 -18.47
C GLY A 195 -23.33 14.56 -17.11
N SER A 196 -22.54 13.54 -16.77
CA SER A 196 -22.57 12.95 -15.43
C SER A 196 -21.92 13.89 -14.40
N LEU A 197 -22.43 13.84 -13.16
CA LEU A 197 -21.83 14.57 -12.02
C LEU A 197 -20.42 14.02 -11.68
N ALA A 198 -20.21 12.72 -11.89
CA ALA A 198 -18.92 12.10 -11.67
C ALA A 198 -17.85 12.71 -12.61
N ARG A 199 -18.15 12.83 -13.90
CA ARG A 199 -17.26 13.48 -14.87
C ARG A 199 -17.05 14.95 -14.58
N ALA A 200 -18.07 15.67 -14.14
CA ALA A 200 -17.92 17.09 -13.78
C ALA A 200 -16.97 17.31 -12.59
N ARG A 201 -16.80 16.29 -11.74
CA ARG A 201 -15.88 16.33 -10.59
C ARG A 201 -14.47 15.84 -10.95
N LEU A 202 -14.38 14.80 -11.74
CA LEU A 202 -13.14 14.17 -12.20
C LEU A 202 -13.39 13.59 -13.59
N ASP A 203 -12.80 14.18 -14.61
CA ASP A 203 -12.91 13.70 -16.00
C ASP A 203 -11.80 12.69 -16.29
N LEU A 204 -12.18 11.44 -16.55
CA LEU A 204 -11.31 10.35 -16.97
C LEU A 204 -11.51 9.99 -18.45
N SER A 205 -11.93 10.95 -19.29
CA SER A 205 -12.15 10.69 -20.72
C SER A 205 -10.87 10.56 -21.50
N THR A 206 -9.84 11.31 -21.11
CA THR A 206 -8.51 11.25 -21.74
C THR A 206 -7.41 11.27 -20.69
N PRO A 207 -6.20 10.78 -20.99
CA PRO A 207 -5.05 10.91 -20.08
C PRO A 207 -4.79 12.36 -19.66
N ALA A 208 -4.94 13.33 -20.56
CA ALA A 208 -4.70 14.73 -20.27
C ALA A 208 -5.72 15.31 -19.26
N ASP A 209 -7.01 15.02 -19.45
CA ASP A 209 -8.08 15.46 -18.54
C ASP A 209 -7.92 14.78 -17.18
N ALA A 210 -7.61 13.49 -17.17
CA ALA A 210 -7.33 12.74 -15.96
C ALA A 210 -6.12 13.31 -15.20
N PHE A 211 -5.03 13.62 -15.90
CA PHE A 211 -3.85 14.22 -15.28
C PHE A 211 -4.16 15.56 -14.64
N ALA A 212 -4.92 16.42 -15.35
CA ALA A 212 -5.34 17.70 -14.82
C ALA A 212 -6.20 17.57 -13.55
N GLY A 213 -7.12 16.60 -13.52
CA GLY A 213 -8.00 16.37 -12.38
C GLY A 213 -7.33 15.65 -11.21
N LEU A 214 -6.46 14.69 -11.49
CA LEU A 214 -5.82 13.85 -10.47
C LEU A 214 -4.58 14.50 -9.86
N VAL A 215 -3.69 15.07 -10.69
CA VAL A 215 -2.36 15.50 -10.27
C VAL A 215 -2.24 17.02 -10.16
N LEU A 216 -2.78 17.77 -11.12
CA LEU A 216 -2.65 19.23 -11.13
C LEU A 216 -3.72 19.93 -10.29
N SER A 217 -4.74 19.21 -9.83
CA SER A 217 -5.77 19.77 -8.97
C SER A 217 -5.22 20.12 -7.59
N THR A 218 -5.42 21.37 -7.19
CA THR A 218 -5.05 21.86 -5.84
C THR A 218 -6.13 21.58 -4.80
N ARG A 219 -7.20 20.85 -5.16
CA ARG A 219 -8.29 20.54 -4.23
C ARG A 219 -7.81 19.54 -3.18
N THR A 220 -7.98 19.92 -1.92
CA THR A 220 -7.83 19.04 -0.80
C THR A 220 -9.16 18.32 -0.57
N MET A 221 -9.10 17.01 -0.44
CA MET A 221 -10.28 16.18 -0.21
C MET A 221 -10.66 16.12 1.27
N SER A 222 -11.74 15.43 1.61
CA SER A 222 -12.27 15.33 2.99
C SER A 222 -11.26 14.86 4.03
N THR A 223 -10.29 14.05 3.62
CA THR A 223 -9.23 13.54 4.50
C THR A 223 -8.07 14.53 4.68
N GLY A 224 -8.11 15.69 4.05
CA GLY A 224 -7.00 16.64 4.06
C GLY A 224 -5.91 16.37 3.01
N PHE A 225 -6.01 15.26 2.27
CA PHE A 225 -5.04 14.91 1.23
C PHE A 225 -5.46 15.42 -0.16
N PRO A 226 -4.49 15.69 -1.06
CA PRO A 226 -4.78 15.97 -2.46
C PRO A 226 -5.34 14.72 -3.16
N MET A 227 -5.94 14.88 -4.34
CA MET A 227 -6.43 13.74 -5.11
C MET A 227 -5.33 12.73 -5.39
N VAL A 228 -4.16 13.19 -5.83
CA VAL A 228 -2.92 12.41 -5.96
C VAL A 228 -1.76 13.23 -5.39
N SER A 229 -1.00 12.62 -4.49
CA SER A 229 0.28 13.12 -3.99
C SER A 229 1.40 12.33 -4.66
N PRO A 230 2.12 12.90 -5.66
CA PRO A 230 3.17 12.17 -6.35
C PRO A 230 4.22 11.59 -5.38
N ARG A 231 4.60 10.33 -5.58
CA ARG A 231 5.50 9.54 -4.73
C ARG A 231 4.97 9.18 -3.34
N ARG A 232 3.69 9.53 -3.03
CA ARG A 232 3.10 9.30 -1.72
C ARG A 232 1.70 8.69 -1.86
N PRO A 233 1.59 7.39 -2.21
CA PRO A 233 0.29 6.72 -2.36
C PRO A 233 -0.57 6.83 -1.10
N SER A 234 0.03 6.68 0.08
CA SER A 234 -0.65 6.77 1.37
C SER A 234 -1.29 8.14 1.65
N GLU A 235 -0.73 9.21 1.08
CA GLU A 235 -1.26 10.57 1.18
C GLU A 235 -2.13 10.95 -0.03
N SER A 236 -2.52 10.00 -0.86
CA SER A 236 -3.32 10.21 -2.06
C SER A 236 -4.77 9.80 -1.83
N TYR A 237 -5.70 10.75 -1.91
CA TYR A 237 -7.13 10.48 -1.74
C TYR A 237 -7.66 9.43 -2.72
N LEU A 238 -7.14 9.41 -3.95
CA LEU A 238 -7.47 8.38 -4.95
C LEU A 238 -7.27 6.97 -4.40
N VAL A 239 -6.16 6.73 -3.70
CA VAL A 239 -5.89 5.41 -3.11
C VAL A 239 -6.91 5.10 -2.03
N GLN A 240 -7.24 6.07 -1.19
CA GLN A 240 -8.19 5.88 -0.09
C GLN A 240 -9.59 5.49 -0.56
N VAL A 241 -10.10 6.11 -1.63
CA VAL A 241 -11.43 5.77 -2.17
C VAL A 241 -11.48 4.39 -2.83
N LEU A 242 -10.33 3.80 -3.15
CA LEU A 242 -10.21 2.47 -3.75
C LEU A 242 -10.05 1.36 -2.71
N LEU A 243 -9.77 1.73 -1.44
CA LEU A 243 -9.59 0.77 -0.36
C LEU A 243 -10.93 0.28 0.15
N ARG A 244 -11.09 -1.03 0.19
CA ARG A 244 -12.27 -1.71 0.72
C ARG A 244 -11.85 -2.92 1.53
N ASP A 245 -12.65 -3.26 2.53
CA ASP A 245 -12.56 -4.53 3.21
C ASP A 245 -13.03 -5.70 2.31
N GLU A 246 -12.98 -6.92 2.82
CA GLU A 246 -13.47 -8.11 2.11
C GLU A 246 -14.99 -8.07 1.83
N ALA A 247 -15.74 -7.34 2.64
CA ALA A 247 -17.19 -7.15 2.45
C ALA A 247 -17.50 -6.03 1.45
N GLY A 248 -16.48 -5.29 0.98
CA GLY A 248 -16.61 -4.21 0.02
C GLY A 248 -16.91 -2.84 0.62
N HIS A 249 -16.83 -2.68 1.95
CA HIS A 249 -17.00 -1.40 2.62
C HIS A 249 -15.76 -0.52 2.46
N ALA A 250 -15.97 0.79 2.43
CA ALA A 250 -14.86 1.74 2.46
C ALA A 250 -14.09 1.64 3.78
N LEU A 251 -12.76 1.65 3.70
CA LEU A 251 -11.89 1.61 4.88
C LEU A 251 -11.70 2.98 5.53
N HIS A 252 -12.16 4.04 4.87
CA HIS A 252 -12.00 5.41 5.33
C HIS A 252 -13.25 6.22 5.17
N GLU A 253 -13.31 7.31 5.92
CA GLU A 253 -14.27 8.36 5.74
C GLU A 253 -14.01 9.07 4.40
N VAL A 254 -14.55 8.50 3.32
CA VAL A 254 -14.53 9.13 2.01
C VAL A 254 -15.82 9.92 1.80
N LEU A 255 -15.73 11.05 1.10
CA LEU A 255 -16.89 11.81 0.69
C LEU A 255 -17.61 11.04 -0.43
N GLY A 256 -18.73 10.45 -0.11
CA GLY A 256 -19.55 9.65 -1.03
C GLY A 256 -19.23 8.17 -0.97
N ASP A 257 -19.68 7.45 -2.00
CA ASP A 257 -19.47 6.00 -2.09
C ASP A 257 -18.02 5.67 -2.44
N PRO A 258 -17.50 4.53 -1.95
CA PRO A 258 -16.21 4.04 -2.39
C PRO A 258 -16.23 3.76 -3.90
N MET A 259 -15.07 3.95 -4.55
CA MET A 259 -14.95 3.84 -6.00
C MET A 259 -14.24 2.54 -6.39
N PRO A 260 -14.68 1.88 -7.47
CA PRO A 260 -15.96 2.01 -8.17
C PRO A 260 -17.13 1.55 -7.28
N PRO A 261 -18.33 2.13 -7.42
CA PRO A 261 -19.44 1.84 -6.50
C PRO A 261 -19.95 0.39 -6.56
N ASP A 262 -19.94 -0.21 -7.75
CA ASP A 262 -20.58 -1.52 -7.98
C ASP A 262 -19.67 -2.72 -7.67
N ALA A 263 -18.37 -2.58 -7.86
CA ALA A 263 -17.40 -3.65 -7.59
C ALA A 263 -16.00 -3.07 -7.35
N PRO A 264 -15.23 -3.64 -6.41
CA PRO A 264 -13.85 -3.21 -6.19
C PRO A 264 -13.00 -3.45 -7.44
N LEU A 265 -11.99 -2.61 -7.63
CA LEU A 265 -10.95 -2.85 -8.62
C LEU A 265 -10.21 -4.16 -8.32
N SER A 266 -9.77 -4.83 -9.36
CA SER A 266 -8.85 -5.96 -9.20
C SER A 266 -7.59 -5.54 -8.44
N HIS A 267 -6.95 -6.48 -7.77
CA HIS A 267 -5.68 -6.22 -7.11
C HIS A 267 -4.64 -5.64 -8.08
N ALA A 268 -4.50 -6.23 -9.27
CA ALA A 268 -3.57 -5.74 -10.28
C ALA A 268 -3.83 -4.28 -10.70
N ALA A 269 -5.10 -3.88 -10.81
CA ALA A 269 -5.48 -2.50 -11.13
C ALA A 269 -5.10 -1.53 -9.99
N LYS A 270 -5.32 -1.91 -8.74
CA LYS A 270 -4.91 -1.12 -7.57
C LYS A 270 -3.39 -0.96 -7.51
N VAL A 271 -2.65 -2.05 -7.70
CA VAL A 271 -1.18 -2.04 -7.77
C VAL A 271 -0.68 -1.12 -8.87
N ALA A 272 -1.28 -1.17 -10.06
CA ALA A 272 -0.88 -0.30 -11.16
C ALA A 272 -1.04 1.19 -10.82
N ILE A 273 -2.14 1.57 -10.16
CA ILE A 273 -2.37 2.94 -9.69
C ILE A 273 -1.31 3.33 -8.64
N VAL A 274 -1.08 2.48 -7.65
CA VAL A 274 -0.11 2.76 -6.58
C VAL A 274 1.29 2.93 -7.17
N ARG A 275 1.74 2.01 -8.05
CA ARG A 275 3.05 2.11 -8.73
C ARG A 275 3.19 3.36 -9.59
N TRP A 276 2.11 3.78 -10.27
CA TRP A 276 2.09 5.05 -11.00
C TRP A 276 2.36 6.23 -10.07
N ILE A 277 1.69 6.27 -8.92
CA ILE A 277 1.87 7.35 -7.92
C ILE A 277 3.29 7.30 -7.33
N GLU A 278 3.81 6.12 -6.95
CA GLU A 278 5.17 5.91 -6.45
C GLU A 278 6.23 6.37 -7.45
N GLY A 279 6.02 6.12 -8.74
CA GLY A 279 6.87 6.58 -9.83
C GLY A 279 6.83 8.10 -10.06
N GLY A 280 6.05 8.84 -9.27
CA GLY A 280 5.92 10.30 -9.37
C GLY A 280 4.72 10.75 -10.17
N ALA A 281 3.74 9.89 -10.39
CA ALA A 281 2.47 10.18 -11.09
C ALA A 281 2.70 10.83 -12.48
N GLN A 282 3.59 10.25 -13.28
CA GLN A 282 3.94 10.79 -14.61
C GLN A 282 2.75 10.70 -15.58
N PRO A 283 2.60 11.67 -16.53
CA PRO A 283 1.53 11.71 -17.51
C PRO A 283 1.53 10.54 -18.51
#